data_213296f572ccc4249d806df42a0b61fe
#
_entry.id   213296f572ccc4249d806df42a0b61fe
#
_cell.length_a   1.000
_cell.length_b   1.000
_cell.length_c   1.000
_cell.angle_alpha   90.00
_cell.angle_beta   90.00
_cell.angle_gamma   90.00
#
_symmetry.space_group_name_H-M   'P 1'
#
loop_
_entity.id
_entity.type
_entity.pdbx_description
1 polymer ?
#
loop_
_entity_poly.entity_id
_entity_poly.type
_entity_poly.pdbx_seq_one_letter_code
_entity_poly.pdbx_strand_id
1 'polypeptide(L)'
;MKTAIVPFLLLLNILVAVNAQTKDSVILVKDSITVKLPDVYVTSERPLVTVTDDALSFDVPNLIRAKPVNTAFDILGEIPGLVKEGDNVSIIGVPTTNIIINGRRSSMSLSQIVELLKSTSASKVKSIELLYSSPPKYGVKGGSINIIMEKKVNEDLSADISLTGKQAFYFSPTGLVNLSYSKKKYSLDLSYSANYNHSRSTEDMNAYPIVKDRPYEILQENMAVGRSMNHTIGASASWFMDKGREVDISYYAKITDSNSKRYSNTLFVGIENAESNNKLSGPKNLQNVRLNYAHSKNLNAGVDYTYYKDRRDQ
;
A
#
# COMPACT_ATOMS: atom_id res chain seq x y z
N MET A 1 13.70 4.54 -36.55
CA MET A 1 13.28 4.90 -35.20
C MET A 1 14.51 5.23 -34.35
N LYS A 2 15.09 6.37 -34.57
CA LYS A 2 16.24 6.92 -33.83
C LYS A 2 15.97 8.42 -33.77
N THR A 3 15.49 9.00 -32.66
CA THR A 3 15.57 10.44 -32.32
C THR A 3 14.58 10.83 -31.18
N ALA A 4 14.64 10.17 -30.01
CA ALA A 4 13.84 10.63 -28.88
C ALA A 4 14.54 10.50 -27.50
N ILE A 5 15.87 10.28 -27.47
CA ILE A 5 16.61 10.08 -26.18
C ILE A 5 17.46 11.31 -25.80
N VAL A 6 17.69 12.24 -26.70
CA VAL A 6 18.59 13.38 -26.49
C VAL A 6 18.04 14.53 -25.64
N PRO A 7 16.73 14.87 -25.58
CA PRO A 7 16.28 15.99 -24.75
C PRO A 7 16.15 15.67 -23.24
N PHE A 8 16.18 14.42 -22.82
CA PHE A 8 16.04 14.07 -21.38
C PHE A 8 17.35 14.24 -20.58
N LEU A 9 18.49 14.16 -21.23
CA LEU A 9 19.80 14.31 -20.59
C LEU A 9 20.24 15.78 -20.37
N LEU A 10 19.58 16.73 -21.00
CA LEU A 10 19.90 18.17 -20.90
C LEU A 10 19.20 18.87 -19.73
N LEU A 11 18.20 18.27 -19.12
CA LEU A 11 17.47 18.83 -17.98
C LEU A 11 18.08 18.49 -16.62
N LEU A 12 19.08 17.60 -16.58
CA LEU A 12 19.75 17.16 -15.34
C LEU A 12 20.96 18.04 -14.93
N ASN A 13 21.37 19.03 -15.74
CA ASN A 13 22.56 19.82 -15.48
C ASN A 13 22.35 21.24 -14.92
N ILE A 14 21.13 21.59 -14.48
CA ILE A 14 20.82 22.97 -14.01
C ILE A 14 20.77 23.06 -12.47
N LEU A 15 21.06 22.02 -11.72
CA LEU A 15 20.87 22.02 -10.25
C LEU A 15 22.16 21.96 -9.41
N VAL A 16 23.27 22.47 -9.91
CA VAL A 16 24.49 22.59 -9.08
C VAL A 16 25.14 23.96 -9.29
N ALA A 17 24.68 24.98 -8.60
CA ALA A 17 25.45 26.15 -8.22
C ALA A 17 24.68 27.00 -7.17
N VAL A 18 24.75 26.64 -5.90
CA VAL A 18 24.54 27.59 -4.81
C VAL A 18 25.80 27.59 -3.94
N ASN A 19 26.67 28.57 -4.18
CA ASN A 19 27.80 28.88 -3.31
C ASN A 19 27.28 29.70 -2.13
N ALA A 20 27.29 29.11 -0.92
CA ALA A 20 27.13 29.86 0.32
C ALA A 20 28.50 30.36 0.78
N GLN A 21 28.77 31.65 0.67
CA GLN A 21 29.88 32.30 1.35
C GLN A 21 29.43 32.73 2.75
N THR A 22 29.96 32.09 3.78
CA THR A 22 29.89 32.58 5.15
C THR A 22 31.08 33.53 5.41
N LYS A 23 30.78 34.78 5.70
CA LYS A 23 31.77 35.72 6.24
C LYS A 23 31.83 35.54 7.75
N ASP A 24 32.93 35.01 8.25
CA ASP A 24 33.28 35.09 9.67
C ASP A 24 33.75 36.51 10.04
N SER A 25 32.95 37.18 10.85
CA SER A 25 33.37 38.40 11.55
C SER A 25 33.71 38.07 13.00
N VAL A 26 34.99 38.07 13.32
CA VAL A 26 35.48 37.91 14.69
C VAL A 26 35.28 39.21 15.43
N ILE A 27 34.38 39.26 16.40
CA ILE A 27 34.27 40.36 17.36
C ILE A 27 34.97 39.91 18.65
N LEU A 28 36.12 40.54 18.95
CA LEU A 28 36.79 40.41 20.23
C LEU A 28 36.04 41.25 21.27
N VAL A 29 35.32 40.60 22.13
CA VAL A 29 34.74 41.22 23.36
C VAL A 29 35.46 40.66 24.56
N LYS A 30 36.05 41.59 25.30
CA LYS A 30 36.88 41.42 26.49
C LYS A 30 35.95 41.20 27.71
N ASP A 31 36.29 40.18 28.50
CA ASP A 31 35.90 39.94 29.89
C ASP A 31 34.40 39.85 30.27
N SER A 32 33.91 38.68 30.16
CA SER A 32 33.23 37.93 31.27
C SER A 32 33.03 36.47 30.82
N ILE A 33 33.64 35.53 31.54
CA ILE A 33 33.43 34.11 31.29
C ILE A 33 32.02 33.72 31.80
N THR A 34 31.01 33.95 31.01
CA THR A 34 29.71 33.30 31.17
C THR A 34 29.83 31.94 30.51
N VAL A 35 30.06 30.90 31.30
CA VAL A 35 29.92 29.53 30.86
C VAL A 35 28.42 29.33 30.54
N LYS A 36 28.04 29.49 29.26
CA LYS A 36 26.73 29.01 28.82
C LYS A 36 26.78 27.50 28.90
N LEU A 37 26.06 26.95 29.86
CA LEU A 37 25.75 25.51 29.87
C LEU A 37 25.08 25.17 28.53
N PRO A 38 25.50 24.07 27.86
CA PRO A 38 24.83 23.66 26.64
C PRO A 38 23.35 23.40 26.96
N ASP A 39 22.49 23.96 26.11
CA ASP A 39 21.05 23.68 26.20
C ASP A 39 20.85 22.17 26.07
N VAL A 40 20.37 21.57 27.15
CA VAL A 40 19.98 20.15 27.13
C VAL A 40 18.64 20.07 26.39
N TYR A 41 18.70 19.83 25.10
CA TYR A 41 17.52 19.49 24.33
C TYR A 41 17.07 18.09 24.75
N VAL A 42 16.06 18.03 25.62
CA VAL A 42 15.33 16.79 25.89
C VAL A 42 14.44 16.52 24.68
N THR A 43 14.99 15.84 23.66
CA THR A 43 14.19 15.29 22.59
C THR A 43 13.43 14.10 23.15
N SER A 44 12.18 14.31 23.52
CA SER A 44 11.26 13.21 23.81
C SER A 44 10.94 12.50 22.50
N GLU A 45 11.56 11.36 22.25
CA GLU A 45 11.14 10.49 21.16
C GLU A 45 9.76 9.94 21.48
N ARG A 46 8.82 10.04 20.54
CA ARG A 46 7.51 9.41 20.67
C ARG A 46 7.72 7.90 20.77
N PRO A 47 7.03 7.18 21.67
CA PRO A 47 7.15 5.74 21.74
C PRO A 47 6.70 5.12 20.43
N LEU A 48 7.46 4.13 19.94
CA LEU A 48 7.13 3.39 18.71
C LEU A 48 5.76 2.70 18.81
N VAL A 49 5.38 2.27 20.00
CA VAL A 49 4.14 1.58 20.29
C VAL A 49 3.44 2.23 21.46
N THR A 50 2.17 2.52 21.30
CA THR A 50 1.28 2.98 22.37
C THR A 50 0.20 1.94 22.60
N VAL A 51 0.03 1.52 23.84
CA VAL A 51 -1.02 0.57 24.23
C VAL A 51 -2.23 1.37 24.69
N THR A 52 -3.38 1.09 24.08
CA THR A 52 -4.70 1.56 24.53
C THR A 52 -5.54 0.36 24.97
N ASP A 53 -6.68 0.60 25.63
CA ASP A 53 -7.53 -0.48 26.16
C ASP A 53 -7.94 -1.50 25.08
N ASP A 54 -8.09 -1.06 23.83
CA ASP A 54 -8.59 -1.88 22.73
C ASP A 54 -7.56 -2.18 21.64
N ALA A 55 -6.38 -1.50 21.62
CA ALA A 55 -5.47 -1.56 20.48
C ALA A 55 -3.99 -1.35 20.84
N LEU A 56 -3.11 -1.97 20.05
CA LEU A 56 -1.70 -1.62 19.95
C LEU A 56 -1.53 -0.64 18.78
N SER A 57 -1.17 0.60 19.06
CA SER A 57 -0.96 1.64 18.06
C SER A 57 0.53 1.85 17.79
N PHE A 58 0.94 1.68 16.54
CA PHE A 58 2.31 1.86 16.05
C PHE A 58 2.43 3.20 15.34
N ASP A 59 3.38 4.04 15.77
CA ASP A 59 3.73 5.29 15.08
C ASP A 59 4.54 4.97 13.82
N VAL A 60 3.93 5.13 12.66
CA VAL A 60 4.53 4.72 11.38
C VAL A 60 5.74 5.55 10.99
N PRO A 61 5.75 6.90 11.04
CA PRO A 61 6.91 7.70 10.72
C PRO A 61 8.17 7.30 11.49
N ASN A 62 8.04 6.96 12.78
CA ASN A 62 9.17 6.50 13.58
C ASN A 62 9.56 5.06 13.25
N LEU A 63 8.59 4.19 13.00
CA LEU A 63 8.83 2.78 12.69
C LEU A 63 9.61 2.59 11.38
N ILE A 64 9.34 3.39 10.35
CA ILE A 64 9.93 3.23 9.02
C ILE A 64 11.15 4.12 8.75
N ARG A 65 11.58 4.95 9.72
CA ARG A 65 12.66 5.96 9.56
C ARG A 65 13.94 5.41 8.92
N ALA A 66 14.31 4.17 9.24
CA ALA A 66 15.54 3.52 8.76
C ALA A 66 15.25 2.29 7.87
N LYS A 67 14.03 2.15 7.36
CA LYS A 67 13.61 0.97 6.60
C LYS A 67 13.23 1.33 5.17
N PRO A 68 13.56 0.51 4.16
CA PRO A 68 13.22 0.75 2.76
C PRO A 68 11.75 0.42 2.48
N VAL A 69 10.84 1.20 3.05
CA VAL A 69 9.38 1.01 2.92
C VAL A 69 8.81 2.09 2.02
N ASN A 70 8.18 1.72 0.92
CA ASN A 70 7.67 2.64 -0.09
C ASN A 70 6.14 2.80 -0.06
N THR A 71 5.41 1.74 0.22
CA THR A 71 3.95 1.73 0.16
C THR A 71 3.33 1.46 1.54
N ALA A 72 2.06 1.85 1.69
CA ALA A 72 1.30 1.54 2.90
C ALA A 72 1.17 0.03 3.14
N PHE A 73 1.20 -0.78 2.07
CA PHE A 73 1.19 -2.24 2.18
C PHE A 73 2.52 -2.80 2.70
N ASP A 74 3.65 -2.17 2.34
CA ASP A 74 4.97 -2.62 2.83
C ASP A 74 5.12 -2.41 4.34
N ILE A 75 4.52 -1.33 4.87
CA ILE A 75 4.52 -1.06 6.33
C ILE A 75 3.97 -2.25 7.11
N LEU A 76 2.94 -2.92 6.60
CA LEU A 76 2.30 -4.05 7.30
C LEU A 76 3.27 -5.20 7.58
N GLY A 77 4.29 -5.37 6.73
CA GLY A 77 5.35 -6.36 6.95
C GLY A 77 6.32 -5.99 8.08
N GLU A 78 6.33 -4.72 8.50
CA GLU A 78 7.22 -4.19 9.52
C GLU A 78 6.55 -4.08 10.91
N ILE A 79 5.26 -4.36 11.00
CA ILE A 79 4.49 -4.26 12.24
C ILE A 79 4.64 -5.57 13.03
N PRO A 80 5.18 -5.52 14.26
CA PRO A 80 5.21 -6.68 15.14
C PRO A 80 3.79 -7.21 15.44
N GLY A 81 3.60 -8.52 15.33
CA GLY A 81 2.30 -9.15 15.51
C GLY A 81 1.48 -9.34 14.24
N LEU A 82 1.98 -8.88 13.08
CA LEU A 82 1.43 -9.21 11.76
C LEU A 82 2.26 -10.27 11.05
N VAL A 83 1.57 -11.11 10.28
CA VAL A 83 2.17 -12.02 9.29
C VAL A 83 1.70 -11.59 7.92
N LYS A 84 2.66 -11.39 7.01
CA LYS A 84 2.41 -11.02 5.63
C LYS A 84 2.95 -12.12 4.71
N GLU A 85 2.02 -12.82 4.05
CA GLU A 85 2.32 -13.89 3.09
C GLU A 85 1.76 -13.52 1.72
N GLY A 86 2.62 -13.01 0.85
CA GLY A 86 2.19 -12.46 -0.43
C GLY A 86 1.25 -11.26 -0.22
N ASP A 87 0.01 -11.41 -0.64
CA ASP A 87 -1.04 -10.40 -0.50
C ASP A 87 -1.94 -10.60 0.73
N ASN A 88 -1.74 -11.68 1.46
CA ASN A 88 -2.46 -11.96 2.70
C ASN A 88 -1.75 -11.30 3.87
N VAL A 89 -2.54 -10.66 4.74
CA VAL A 89 -2.07 -10.08 5.99
C VAL A 89 -2.98 -10.55 7.11
N SER A 90 -2.39 -11.08 8.17
CA SER A 90 -3.12 -11.56 9.34
C SER A 90 -2.47 -11.13 10.64
N ILE A 91 -3.27 -11.03 11.69
CA ILE A 91 -2.79 -10.79 13.05
C ILE A 91 -2.49 -12.16 13.68
N ILE A 92 -1.30 -12.31 14.27
CA ILE A 92 -0.89 -13.55 14.94
C ILE A 92 -1.89 -13.90 16.06
N GLY A 93 -2.37 -15.14 16.05
CA GLY A 93 -3.33 -15.64 17.05
C GLY A 93 -4.78 -15.22 16.83
N VAL A 94 -5.10 -14.56 15.71
CA VAL A 94 -6.46 -14.15 15.38
C VAL A 94 -6.96 -14.90 14.14
N PRO A 95 -8.04 -15.66 14.22
CA PRO A 95 -8.51 -16.49 13.11
C PRO A 95 -9.07 -15.70 11.94
N THR A 96 -9.60 -14.50 12.19
CA THR A 96 -10.15 -13.63 11.14
C THR A 96 -9.63 -12.21 11.32
N THR A 97 -8.90 -11.71 10.32
CA THR A 97 -8.33 -10.35 10.30
C THR A 97 -9.05 -9.51 9.26
N ASN A 98 -9.50 -8.33 9.66
CA ASN A 98 -10.11 -7.33 8.78
C ASN A 98 -9.16 -6.14 8.64
N ILE A 99 -9.18 -5.47 7.48
CA ILE A 99 -8.51 -4.18 7.30
C ILE A 99 -9.56 -3.09 7.28
N ILE A 100 -9.38 -2.09 8.11
CA ILE A 100 -10.20 -0.88 8.19
C ILE A 100 -9.31 0.35 7.98
N ILE A 101 -9.86 1.42 7.45
CA ILE A 101 -9.13 2.64 7.14
C ILE A 101 -9.81 3.81 7.85
N ASN A 102 -9.03 4.57 8.63
CA ASN A 102 -9.52 5.70 9.43
C ASN A 102 -10.72 5.33 10.32
N GLY A 103 -10.66 4.12 10.93
CA GLY A 103 -11.72 3.64 11.82
C GLY A 103 -13.02 3.26 11.10
N ARG A 104 -13.02 3.05 9.79
CA ARG A 104 -14.21 2.74 8.99
C ARG A 104 -14.01 1.48 8.17
N ARG A 105 -15.02 0.61 8.16
CA ARG A 105 -15.06 -0.53 7.28
C ARG A 105 -15.25 -0.06 5.83
N SER A 106 -14.52 -0.66 4.90
CA SER A 106 -14.70 -0.46 3.46
C SER A 106 -15.69 -1.48 2.87
N SER A 107 -16.42 -1.11 1.82
CA SER A 107 -17.17 -2.05 0.99
C SER A 107 -16.26 -2.85 0.04
N MET A 108 -15.00 -2.42 -0.09
CA MET A 108 -14.00 -3.11 -0.90
C MET A 108 -13.64 -4.47 -0.28
N SER A 109 -13.40 -5.48 -1.11
CA SER A 109 -12.85 -6.76 -0.67
C SER A 109 -11.42 -6.60 -0.13
N LEU A 110 -10.94 -7.57 0.64
CA LEU A 110 -9.57 -7.54 1.19
C LEU A 110 -8.52 -7.35 0.09
N SER A 111 -8.64 -8.08 -1.01
CA SER A 111 -7.71 -7.96 -2.14
C SER A 111 -7.73 -6.56 -2.77
N GLN A 112 -8.89 -5.91 -2.83
CA GLN A 112 -9.01 -4.54 -3.34
C GLN A 112 -8.38 -3.52 -2.39
N ILE A 113 -8.55 -3.70 -1.07
CA ILE A 113 -7.90 -2.87 -0.06
C ILE A 113 -6.38 -3.03 -0.14
N VAL A 114 -5.88 -4.26 -0.28
CA VAL A 114 -4.45 -4.53 -0.45
C VAL A 114 -3.88 -3.80 -1.67
N GLU A 115 -4.59 -3.82 -2.80
CA GLU A 115 -4.15 -3.09 -3.99
C GLU A 115 -4.19 -1.55 -3.80
N LEU A 116 -5.17 -1.04 -3.06
CA LEU A 116 -5.20 0.37 -2.65
C LEU A 116 -3.95 0.71 -1.82
N LEU A 117 -3.61 -0.13 -0.84
CA LEU A 117 -2.46 0.09 0.03
C LEU A 117 -1.13 -0.01 -0.72
N LYS A 118 -1.02 -0.90 -1.74
CA LYS A 118 0.15 -0.99 -2.63
C LYS A 118 0.33 0.25 -3.50
N SER A 119 -0.75 0.98 -3.81
CA SER A 119 -0.73 2.23 -4.57
C SER A 119 -0.64 3.48 -3.70
N THR A 120 -0.66 3.33 -2.38
CA THR A 120 -0.60 4.43 -1.42
C THR A 120 0.82 4.53 -0.86
N SER A 121 1.41 5.75 -0.88
CA SER A 121 2.73 5.99 -0.28
C SER A 121 2.73 5.71 1.22
N ALA A 122 3.83 5.13 1.73
CA ALA A 122 4.05 4.92 3.15
C ALA A 122 3.97 6.23 3.95
N SER A 123 4.43 7.35 3.38
CA SER A 123 4.43 8.68 4.00
C SER A 123 3.02 9.21 4.32
N LYS A 124 1.99 8.64 3.70
CA LYS A 124 0.59 9.00 3.98
C LYS A 124 -0.02 8.25 5.17
N VAL A 125 0.71 7.34 5.79
CA VAL A 125 0.24 6.58 6.95
C VAL A 125 0.78 7.21 8.23
N LYS A 126 -0.12 7.62 9.12
CA LYS A 126 0.21 8.18 10.43
C LYS A 126 0.50 7.08 11.45
N SER A 127 -0.42 6.14 11.59
CA SER A 127 -0.29 5.04 12.53
C SER A 127 -1.05 3.81 12.06
N ILE A 128 -0.67 2.65 12.58
CA ILE A 128 -1.38 1.40 12.39
C ILE A 128 -1.77 0.87 13.77
N GLU A 129 -3.05 0.55 13.93
CA GLU A 129 -3.59 0.02 15.17
C GLU A 129 -3.97 -1.46 14.97
N LEU A 130 -3.45 -2.31 15.83
CA LEU A 130 -3.85 -3.72 15.89
C LEU A 130 -4.90 -3.91 16.97
N LEU A 131 -6.07 -4.37 16.56
CA LEU A 131 -7.18 -4.72 17.43
C LEU A 131 -7.34 -6.24 17.39
N TYR A 132 -6.98 -6.93 18.46
CA TYR A 132 -7.15 -8.39 18.57
C TYR A 132 -8.62 -8.80 18.64
N SER A 133 -9.47 -7.89 19.12
CA SER A 133 -10.93 -7.98 19.09
C SER A 133 -11.49 -6.66 18.60
N SER A 134 -12.22 -6.69 17.49
CA SER A 134 -12.78 -5.47 16.91
C SER A 134 -13.97 -4.96 17.70
N PRO A 135 -13.97 -3.71 18.17
CA PRO A 135 -15.13 -3.10 18.78
C PRO A 135 -16.35 -3.10 17.84
N PRO A 136 -17.58 -3.24 18.38
CA PRO A 136 -18.81 -3.28 17.57
C PRO A 136 -18.99 -2.09 16.63
N LYS A 137 -18.43 -0.93 16.97
CA LYS A 137 -18.48 0.30 16.16
C LYS A 137 -17.90 0.14 14.74
N TYR A 138 -17.03 -0.87 14.52
CA TYR A 138 -16.44 -1.13 13.21
C TYR A 138 -17.28 -2.08 12.36
N GLY A 139 -18.30 -2.73 12.92
CA GLY A 139 -19.20 -3.61 12.19
C GLY A 139 -18.53 -4.87 11.61
N VAL A 140 -17.41 -5.30 12.18
CA VAL A 140 -16.65 -6.50 11.78
C VAL A 140 -16.45 -7.44 12.96
N LYS A 141 -16.31 -8.74 12.69
CA LYS A 141 -16.00 -9.76 13.68
C LYS A 141 -14.53 -10.16 13.59
N GLY A 142 -13.94 -10.57 14.73
CA GLY A 142 -12.53 -10.97 14.81
C GLY A 142 -11.61 -9.79 15.07
N GLY A 143 -10.34 -9.90 14.66
CA GLY A 143 -9.38 -8.79 14.78
C GLY A 143 -9.45 -7.82 13.62
N SER A 144 -8.88 -6.64 13.82
CA SER A 144 -8.77 -5.62 12.77
C SER A 144 -7.42 -4.94 12.78
N ILE A 145 -6.94 -4.63 11.58
CA ILE A 145 -5.82 -3.74 11.33
C ILE A 145 -6.43 -2.41 10.90
N ASN A 146 -6.35 -1.40 11.77
CA ASN A 146 -6.85 -0.06 11.45
C ASN A 146 -5.69 0.82 10.98
N ILE A 147 -5.73 1.24 9.72
CA ILE A 147 -4.73 2.09 9.09
C ILE A 147 -5.22 3.52 9.19
N ILE A 148 -4.54 4.33 10.01
CA ILE A 148 -4.84 5.74 10.18
C ILE A 148 -3.98 6.53 9.20
N MET A 149 -4.63 7.20 8.26
CA MET A 149 -3.96 8.05 7.29
C MET A 149 -3.59 9.41 7.91
N GLU A 150 -2.44 9.96 7.48
CA GLU A 150 -2.02 11.30 7.88
C GLU A 150 -3.00 12.35 7.33
N LYS A 151 -3.50 13.22 8.21
CA LYS A 151 -4.30 14.38 7.84
C LYS A 151 -3.43 15.63 7.98
N LYS A 152 -2.97 16.16 6.87
CA LYS A 152 -2.24 17.44 6.86
C LYS A 152 -3.24 18.59 6.98
N VAL A 153 -3.16 19.33 8.07
CA VAL A 153 -4.06 20.48 8.36
C VAL A 153 -3.40 21.83 8.04
N ASN A 154 -2.08 21.86 7.89
CA ASN A 154 -1.32 23.05 7.56
C ASN A 154 -1.23 23.26 6.03
N GLU A 155 -1.00 24.53 5.62
CA GLU A 155 -0.72 24.82 4.21
C GLU A 155 0.54 24.08 3.77
N ASP A 156 0.37 23.10 2.90
CA ASP A 156 1.45 22.25 2.43
C ASP A 156 1.16 21.72 1.03
N LEU A 157 2.20 21.66 0.23
CA LEU A 157 2.20 20.98 -1.07
C LEU A 157 3.31 19.94 -1.02
N SER A 158 2.98 18.67 -1.18
CA SER A 158 3.96 17.60 -1.25
C SER A 158 3.75 16.71 -2.46
N ALA A 159 4.86 16.24 -3.00
CA ALA A 159 4.90 15.27 -4.09
C ALA A 159 5.85 14.14 -3.72
N ASP A 160 5.37 12.90 -3.86
CA ASP A 160 6.18 11.71 -3.67
C ASP A 160 6.23 10.95 -5.01
N ILE A 161 7.43 10.60 -5.45
CA ILE A 161 7.63 9.78 -6.63
C ILE A 161 8.46 8.57 -6.22
N SER A 162 7.96 7.37 -6.54
CA SER A 162 8.66 6.12 -6.26
C SER A 162 8.74 5.27 -7.52
N LEU A 163 9.93 4.73 -7.78
CA LEU A 163 10.18 3.74 -8.82
C LEU A 163 10.77 2.51 -8.16
N THR A 164 10.10 1.38 -8.33
CA THR A 164 10.50 0.11 -7.76
C THR A 164 10.66 -0.93 -8.86
N GLY A 165 11.75 -1.68 -8.84
CA GLY A 165 11.98 -2.82 -9.72
C GLY A 165 12.02 -4.10 -8.89
N LYS A 166 11.16 -5.07 -9.21
CA LYS A 166 11.21 -6.40 -8.64
C LYS A 166 11.79 -7.36 -9.68
N GLN A 167 12.92 -8.00 -9.36
CA GLN A 167 13.51 -9.05 -10.16
C GLN A 167 13.20 -10.40 -9.51
N ALA A 168 12.39 -11.20 -10.20
CA ALA A 168 12.21 -12.61 -9.89
C ALA A 168 12.67 -13.40 -11.11
N PHE A 169 11.84 -14.27 -11.72
CA PHE A 169 12.17 -14.87 -13.02
C PHE A 169 12.18 -13.80 -14.13
N TYR A 170 11.24 -12.87 -14.08
CA TYR A 170 11.15 -11.70 -14.97
C TYR A 170 11.18 -10.40 -14.17
N PHE A 171 11.61 -9.32 -14.85
CA PHE A 171 11.60 -7.99 -14.27
C PHE A 171 10.19 -7.38 -14.27
N SER A 172 9.79 -6.83 -13.13
CA SER A 172 8.46 -6.26 -12.88
C SER A 172 8.59 -4.87 -12.26
N PRO A 173 8.59 -3.79 -13.08
CA PRO A 173 8.67 -2.41 -12.61
C PRO A 173 7.33 -1.89 -12.08
N THR A 174 7.41 -1.00 -11.10
CA THR A 174 6.29 -0.22 -10.56
C THR A 174 6.69 1.24 -10.45
N GLY A 175 5.87 2.14 -10.97
CA GLY A 175 5.96 3.57 -10.77
C GLY A 175 4.78 4.07 -9.94
N LEU A 176 5.05 4.96 -8.98
CA LEU A 176 4.06 5.58 -8.11
C LEU A 176 4.32 7.08 -8.04
N VAL A 177 3.27 7.87 -8.18
CA VAL A 177 3.28 9.33 -8.00
C VAL A 177 2.13 9.70 -7.07
N ASN A 178 2.44 10.44 -6.01
CA ASN A 178 1.45 11.02 -5.11
C ASN A 178 1.64 12.52 -5.06
N LEU A 179 0.54 13.26 -5.12
CA LEU A 179 0.49 14.71 -4.92
C LEU A 179 -0.50 14.97 -3.80
N SER A 180 -0.10 15.78 -2.83
CA SER A 180 -0.96 16.19 -1.72
C SER A 180 -0.88 17.69 -1.57
N TYR A 181 -2.03 18.34 -1.52
CA TYR A 181 -2.17 19.76 -1.26
C TYR A 181 -3.14 19.98 -0.11
N SER A 182 -2.73 20.70 0.90
CA SER A 182 -3.57 20.98 2.06
C SER A 182 -3.56 22.45 2.45
N LYS A 183 -4.70 22.92 2.93
CA LYS A 183 -4.91 24.19 3.61
C LYS A 183 -5.76 23.98 4.87
N LYS A 184 -5.88 25.02 5.72
CA LYS A 184 -6.66 24.95 6.98
C LYS A 184 -8.07 24.39 6.80
N LYS A 185 -8.74 24.66 5.66
CA LYS A 185 -10.13 24.29 5.42
C LYS A 185 -10.33 23.14 4.45
N TYR A 186 -9.29 22.74 3.69
CA TYR A 186 -9.42 21.65 2.74
C TYR A 186 -8.09 20.95 2.48
N SER A 187 -8.16 19.68 2.13
CA SER A 187 -7.04 18.91 1.60
C SER A 187 -7.44 18.21 0.31
N LEU A 188 -6.47 18.05 -0.57
CA LEU A 188 -6.61 17.35 -1.84
C LEU A 188 -5.44 16.37 -1.97
N ASP A 189 -5.74 15.10 -2.28
CA ASP A 189 -4.76 14.09 -2.55
C ASP A 189 -5.03 13.44 -3.89
N LEU A 190 -3.99 13.30 -4.70
CA LEU A 190 -4.00 12.59 -5.97
C LEU A 190 -2.92 11.53 -5.94
N SER A 191 -3.23 10.34 -6.43
CA SER A 191 -2.27 9.25 -6.57
C SER A 191 -2.44 8.56 -7.92
N TYR A 192 -1.32 8.18 -8.50
CA TYR A 192 -1.29 7.35 -9.70
C TYR A 192 -0.21 6.31 -9.56
N SER A 193 -0.53 5.06 -9.85
CA SER A 193 0.49 4.02 -9.98
C SER A 193 0.31 3.24 -11.27
N ALA A 194 1.43 2.88 -11.85
CA ALA A 194 1.54 1.97 -12.98
C ALA A 194 2.43 0.79 -12.57
N ASN A 195 1.88 -0.42 -12.64
CA ASN A 195 2.60 -1.64 -12.29
C ASN A 195 2.55 -2.62 -13.45
N TYR A 196 3.71 -2.97 -13.98
CA TYR A 196 3.86 -4.09 -14.89
C TYR A 196 4.33 -5.31 -14.12
N ASN A 197 3.53 -6.36 -14.12
CA ASN A 197 3.87 -7.62 -13.49
C ASN A 197 4.07 -8.71 -14.56
N HIS A 198 5.23 -9.36 -14.52
CA HIS A 198 5.53 -10.53 -15.33
C HIS A 198 5.99 -11.65 -14.41
N SER A 199 5.21 -12.71 -14.34
CA SER A 199 5.43 -13.81 -13.41
C SER A 199 5.49 -15.15 -14.13
N ARG A 200 6.27 -16.06 -13.55
CA ARG A 200 6.26 -17.48 -13.86
C ARG A 200 6.19 -18.24 -12.55
N SER A 201 5.32 -19.22 -12.48
CA SER A 201 5.25 -20.18 -11.38
C SER A 201 5.31 -21.59 -11.96
N THR A 202 5.97 -22.47 -11.26
CA THR A 202 5.97 -23.92 -11.51
C THR A 202 5.53 -24.60 -10.21
N GLU A 203 4.70 -25.59 -10.33
CA GLU A 203 4.17 -26.36 -9.21
C GLU A 203 4.12 -27.81 -9.62
N ASP A 204 4.78 -28.67 -8.86
CA ASP A 204 4.78 -30.11 -9.07
C ASP A 204 3.93 -30.74 -7.97
N MET A 205 3.00 -31.59 -8.35
CA MET A 205 2.10 -32.27 -7.44
C MET A 205 2.20 -33.78 -7.66
N ASN A 206 2.44 -34.51 -6.57
CA ASN A 206 2.37 -35.97 -6.54
C ASN A 206 1.17 -36.39 -5.68
N ALA A 207 0.31 -37.21 -6.24
CA ALA A 207 -0.89 -37.70 -5.55
C ALA A 207 -0.99 -39.23 -5.69
N TYR A 208 -1.46 -39.88 -4.64
CA TYR A 208 -1.64 -41.33 -4.58
C TYR A 208 -3.09 -41.68 -4.21
N PRO A 209 -4.06 -41.40 -5.12
CA PRO A 209 -5.45 -41.74 -4.86
C PRO A 209 -5.66 -43.25 -4.88
N ILE A 210 -6.55 -43.74 -4.03
CA ILE A 210 -7.03 -45.13 -4.03
C ILE A 210 -8.36 -45.17 -4.78
N VAL A 211 -8.44 -45.86 -5.91
CA VAL A 211 -9.67 -46.03 -6.69
C VAL A 211 -9.95 -47.51 -6.81
N LYS A 212 -11.14 -47.95 -6.34
CA LYS A 212 -11.55 -49.36 -6.31
C LYS A 212 -10.47 -50.25 -5.65
N ASP A 213 -9.99 -49.87 -4.49
CA ASP A 213 -8.98 -50.54 -3.66
C ASP A 213 -7.60 -50.71 -4.33
N ARG A 214 -7.33 -49.94 -5.40
CA ARG A 214 -6.02 -49.91 -6.06
C ARG A 214 -5.38 -48.52 -5.92
N PRO A 215 -4.13 -48.43 -5.46
CA PRO A 215 -3.43 -47.17 -5.46
C PRO A 215 -3.02 -46.79 -6.89
N TYR A 216 -3.20 -45.53 -7.24
CA TYR A 216 -2.72 -44.93 -8.49
C TYR A 216 -1.72 -43.84 -8.14
N GLU A 217 -0.67 -43.69 -8.93
CA GLU A 217 0.26 -42.60 -8.83
C GLU A 217 -0.08 -41.58 -9.91
N ILE A 218 -0.23 -40.33 -9.50
CA ILE A 218 -0.47 -39.18 -10.40
C ILE A 218 0.64 -38.19 -10.18
N LEU A 219 1.39 -37.92 -11.23
CA LEU A 219 2.41 -36.89 -11.30
C LEU A 219 1.87 -35.72 -12.13
N GLN A 220 1.81 -34.54 -11.58
CA GLN A 220 1.32 -33.36 -12.30
C GLN A 220 2.34 -32.23 -12.22
N GLU A 221 2.74 -31.73 -13.37
CA GLU A 221 3.55 -30.54 -13.53
C GLU A 221 2.69 -29.40 -14.04
N ASN A 222 2.65 -28.32 -13.31
CA ASN A 222 1.94 -27.10 -13.69
C ASN A 222 2.93 -25.97 -13.92
N MET A 223 2.80 -25.28 -15.04
CA MET A 223 3.54 -24.05 -15.33
C MET A 223 2.55 -22.95 -15.68
N ALA A 224 2.62 -21.84 -14.97
CA ALA A 224 1.85 -20.65 -15.30
C ALA A 224 2.79 -19.47 -15.62
N VAL A 225 2.53 -18.81 -16.74
CA VAL A 225 3.19 -17.56 -17.13
C VAL A 225 2.13 -16.49 -17.28
N GLY A 226 2.28 -15.40 -16.53
CA GLY A 226 1.34 -14.30 -16.51
C GLY A 226 2.01 -12.96 -16.78
N ARG A 227 1.32 -12.08 -17.52
CA ARG A 227 1.67 -10.68 -17.70
C ARG A 227 0.45 -9.84 -17.37
N SER A 228 0.65 -8.79 -16.60
CA SER A 228 -0.41 -7.82 -16.36
C SER A 228 0.13 -6.40 -16.29
N MET A 229 -0.63 -5.47 -16.84
CA MET A 229 -0.43 -4.03 -16.67
C MET A 229 -1.57 -3.50 -15.83
N ASN A 230 -1.23 -2.89 -14.70
CA ASN A 230 -2.18 -2.34 -13.76
C ASN A 230 -2.00 -0.83 -13.71
N HIS A 231 -3.08 -0.08 -13.90
CA HIS A 231 -3.16 1.35 -13.68
C HIS A 231 -4.08 1.60 -12.50
N THR A 232 -3.59 2.31 -11.49
CA THR A 232 -4.38 2.68 -10.32
C THR A 232 -4.40 4.18 -10.18
N ILE A 233 -5.59 4.75 -10.00
CA ILE A 233 -5.84 6.18 -9.80
C ILE A 233 -6.56 6.32 -8.48
N GLY A 234 -6.06 7.19 -7.61
CA GLY A 234 -6.72 7.61 -6.39
C GLY A 234 -6.87 9.13 -6.37
N ALA A 235 -8.01 9.61 -5.94
CA ALA A 235 -8.25 11.02 -5.69
C ALA A 235 -9.07 11.15 -4.40
N SER A 236 -8.69 12.05 -3.50
CA SER A 236 -9.49 12.37 -2.34
C SER A 236 -9.48 13.86 -2.04
N ALA A 237 -10.59 14.35 -1.52
CA ALA A 237 -10.74 15.71 -1.06
C ALA A 237 -11.45 15.71 0.29
N SER A 238 -10.91 16.48 1.24
CA SER A 238 -11.51 16.69 2.55
C SER A 238 -11.77 18.16 2.75
N TRP A 239 -12.94 18.49 3.29
CA TRP A 239 -13.32 19.84 3.66
C TRP A 239 -13.59 19.92 5.16
N PHE A 240 -12.77 20.71 5.86
CA PHE A 240 -12.85 20.95 7.30
C PHE A 240 -13.70 22.18 7.58
N MET A 241 -14.79 21.99 8.29
CA MET A 241 -15.72 23.06 8.67
C MET A 241 -15.57 23.37 10.16
N ASP A 242 -16.14 24.51 10.58
CA ASP A 242 -16.18 24.91 11.97
C ASP A 242 -16.90 23.87 12.85
N LYS A 243 -16.57 23.85 14.13
CA LYS A 243 -17.11 22.90 15.14
C LYS A 243 -16.74 21.43 14.88
N GLY A 244 -15.62 21.16 14.18
CA GLY A 244 -15.12 19.80 13.95
C GLY A 244 -15.93 18.99 12.94
N ARG A 245 -16.74 19.64 12.11
CA ARG A 245 -17.44 18.99 10.99
C ARG A 245 -16.50 18.80 9.81
N GLU A 246 -16.66 17.68 9.11
CA GLU A 246 -15.80 17.31 7.97
C GLU A 246 -16.63 16.62 6.89
N VAL A 247 -16.33 16.94 5.64
CA VAL A 247 -16.81 16.20 4.46
C VAL A 247 -15.59 15.62 3.75
N ASP A 248 -15.61 14.32 3.52
CA ASP A 248 -14.60 13.62 2.75
C ASP A 248 -15.24 12.99 1.52
N ILE A 249 -14.62 13.19 0.37
CA ILE A 249 -14.94 12.45 -0.86
C ILE A 249 -13.66 11.74 -1.34
N SER A 250 -13.78 10.48 -1.74
CA SER A 250 -12.68 9.77 -2.35
C SER A 250 -13.13 8.95 -3.55
N TYR A 251 -12.26 8.89 -4.54
CA TYR A 251 -12.39 8.07 -5.74
C TYR A 251 -11.18 7.18 -5.89
N TYR A 252 -11.42 5.94 -6.21
CA TYR A 252 -10.39 4.95 -6.51
C TYR A 252 -10.78 4.20 -7.78
N ALA A 253 -9.85 4.08 -8.72
CA ALA A 253 -10.03 3.26 -9.91
C ALA A 253 -8.79 2.39 -10.15
N LYS A 254 -9.02 1.14 -10.52
CA LYS A 254 -7.99 0.21 -10.98
C LYS A 254 -8.42 -0.41 -12.29
N ILE A 255 -7.57 -0.24 -13.30
CA ILE A 255 -7.70 -0.85 -14.61
C ILE A 255 -6.56 -1.84 -14.75
N THR A 256 -6.89 -3.09 -15.00
CA THR A 256 -5.93 -4.18 -15.20
C THR A 256 -6.13 -4.76 -16.59
N ASP A 257 -5.08 -4.83 -17.37
CA ASP A 257 -5.03 -5.68 -18.54
C ASP A 257 -4.12 -6.87 -18.25
N SER A 258 -4.62 -8.09 -18.44
CA SER A 258 -3.91 -9.30 -18.05
C SER A 258 -3.99 -10.38 -19.13
N ASN A 259 -2.88 -11.10 -19.27
CA ASN A 259 -2.76 -12.28 -20.11
C ASN A 259 -1.99 -13.34 -19.34
N SER A 260 -2.61 -14.48 -19.12
CA SER A 260 -2.03 -15.60 -18.39
C SER A 260 -2.21 -16.88 -19.18
N LYS A 261 -1.17 -17.66 -19.26
CA LYS A 261 -1.18 -19.00 -19.84
C LYS A 261 -0.79 -20.00 -18.78
N ARG A 262 -1.57 -21.07 -18.65
CA ARG A 262 -1.28 -22.19 -17.78
C ARG A 262 -1.15 -23.46 -18.61
N TYR A 263 -0.06 -24.14 -18.41
CA TYR A 263 0.24 -25.45 -18.97
C TYR A 263 0.19 -26.46 -17.82
N SER A 264 -0.52 -27.55 -18.01
CA SER A 264 -0.60 -28.64 -17.04
C SER A 264 -0.35 -29.94 -17.76
N ASN A 265 0.63 -30.68 -17.32
CA ASN A 265 0.93 -32.04 -17.79
C ASN A 265 0.66 -33.01 -16.62
N THR A 266 -0.25 -33.95 -16.81
CA THR A 266 -0.65 -34.92 -15.80
C THR A 266 -0.34 -36.31 -16.33
N LEU A 267 0.56 -37.01 -15.65
CA LEU A 267 0.91 -38.40 -15.91
C LEU A 267 0.15 -39.30 -14.92
N PHE A 268 -0.73 -40.12 -15.43
CA PHE A 268 -1.32 -41.24 -14.70
C PHE A 268 -0.45 -42.46 -14.93
N VAL A 269 0.36 -42.83 -13.94
CA VAL A 269 1.35 -43.92 -14.11
C VAL A 269 0.64 -45.23 -14.46
N GLY A 270 0.98 -45.77 -15.65
CA GLY A 270 0.40 -47.01 -16.19
C GLY A 270 -0.93 -46.86 -16.94
N ILE A 271 -1.40 -45.62 -17.20
CA ILE A 271 -2.64 -45.37 -17.93
C ILE A 271 -2.39 -44.47 -19.15
N GLU A 272 -2.27 -43.16 -18.95
CA GLU A 272 -2.22 -42.20 -20.03
C GLU A 272 -1.71 -40.82 -19.53
N ASN A 273 -1.17 -40.01 -20.44
CA ASN A 273 -0.82 -38.62 -20.18
C ASN A 273 -1.95 -37.71 -20.61
N ALA A 274 -2.27 -36.72 -19.75
CA ALA A 274 -3.21 -35.67 -20.07
C ALA A 274 -2.49 -34.30 -20.07
N GLU A 275 -2.61 -33.57 -21.17
CA GLU A 275 -2.10 -32.22 -21.31
C GLU A 275 -3.25 -31.22 -21.35
N SER A 276 -3.14 -30.11 -20.64
CA SER A 276 -4.09 -29.02 -20.66
C SER A 276 -3.40 -27.67 -20.85
N ASN A 277 -3.90 -26.88 -21.79
CA ASN A 277 -3.44 -25.53 -22.06
C ASN A 277 -4.59 -24.56 -21.90
N ASN A 278 -4.51 -23.73 -20.84
CA ASN A 278 -5.52 -22.72 -20.56
C ASN A 278 -4.94 -21.33 -20.76
N LYS A 279 -5.64 -20.48 -21.47
CA LYS A 279 -5.32 -19.07 -21.63
C LYS A 279 -6.43 -18.23 -21.00
N LEU A 280 -6.05 -17.30 -20.16
CA LEU A 280 -6.96 -16.36 -19.55
C LEU A 280 -6.47 -14.95 -19.85
N SER A 281 -7.27 -14.16 -20.56
CA SER A 281 -6.88 -12.80 -20.96
C SER A 281 -8.09 -11.87 -20.87
N GLY A 282 -7.83 -10.58 -20.65
CA GLY A 282 -8.85 -9.55 -20.74
C GLY A 282 -8.78 -8.51 -19.62
N PRO A 283 -9.52 -7.41 -19.81
CA PRO A 283 -9.50 -6.29 -18.90
C PRO A 283 -10.39 -6.52 -17.68
N LYS A 284 -9.91 -6.01 -16.55
CA LYS A 284 -10.69 -5.84 -15.32
C LYS A 284 -10.75 -4.36 -14.97
N ASN A 285 -11.90 -3.90 -14.52
CA ASN A 285 -12.12 -2.53 -14.09
C ASN A 285 -12.80 -2.53 -12.72
N LEU A 286 -12.17 -1.88 -11.77
CA LEU A 286 -12.69 -1.63 -10.44
C LEU A 286 -12.76 -0.13 -10.24
N GLN A 287 -13.89 0.37 -9.76
CA GLN A 287 -14.06 1.76 -9.34
C GLN A 287 -14.77 1.80 -8.00
N ASN A 288 -14.33 2.68 -7.13
CA ASN A 288 -14.95 2.92 -5.84
C ASN A 288 -15.08 4.42 -5.61
N VAL A 289 -16.25 4.85 -5.18
CA VAL A 289 -16.53 6.23 -4.75
C VAL A 289 -17.01 6.18 -3.32
N ARG A 290 -16.45 7.01 -2.47
CA ARG A 290 -16.87 7.14 -1.08
C ARG A 290 -17.12 8.60 -0.74
N LEU A 291 -18.25 8.86 -0.08
CA LEU A 291 -18.59 10.14 0.51
C LEU A 291 -18.82 9.95 2.00
N ASN A 292 -18.20 10.75 2.83
CA ASN A 292 -18.39 10.74 4.28
C ASN A 292 -18.69 12.15 4.79
N TYR A 293 -19.56 12.24 5.76
CA TYR A 293 -19.82 13.44 6.54
C TYR A 293 -19.68 13.14 8.02
N ALA A 294 -18.77 13.84 8.67
CA ALA A 294 -18.62 13.83 10.12
C ALA A 294 -19.24 15.11 10.70
N HIS A 295 -20.30 14.98 11.50
CA HIS A 295 -20.94 16.09 12.18
C HIS A 295 -20.26 16.37 13.53
N SER A 296 -19.82 15.33 14.23
CA SER A 296 -19.13 15.40 15.52
C SER A 296 -18.32 14.13 15.73
N LYS A 297 -17.59 14.02 16.83
CA LYS A 297 -16.87 12.78 17.18
C LYS A 297 -17.76 11.53 17.24
N ASN A 298 -19.08 11.72 17.50
CA ASN A 298 -20.03 10.63 17.75
C ASN A 298 -21.05 10.43 16.62
N LEU A 299 -21.12 11.34 15.63
CA LEU A 299 -22.10 11.27 14.55
C LEU A 299 -21.41 11.39 13.19
N ASN A 300 -21.36 10.28 12.48
CA ASN A 300 -20.79 10.17 11.15
C ASN A 300 -21.78 9.45 10.23
N ALA A 301 -21.90 9.92 9.00
CA ALA A 301 -22.67 9.29 7.95
C ALA A 301 -21.80 9.14 6.68
N GLY A 302 -22.01 8.10 5.92
CA GLY A 302 -21.24 7.92 4.69
C GLY A 302 -21.92 6.97 3.71
N VAL A 303 -21.59 7.15 2.45
CA VAL A 303 -21.98 6.28 1.33
C VAL A 303 -20.72 5.76 0.66
N ASP A 304 -20.70 4.47 0.38
CA ASP A 304 -19.61 3.79 -0.30
C ASP A 304 -20.20 2.98 -1.46
N TYR A 305 -19.76 3.29 -2.68
CA TYR A 305 -20.21 2.62 -3.88
C TYR A 305 -19.04 1.99 -4.62
N THR A 306 -19.16 0.70 -4.96
CA THR A 306 -18.14 -0.02 -5.71
C THR A 306 -18.74 -0.60 -6.98
N TYR A 307 -18.10 -0.29 -8.12
CA TYR A 307 -18.35 -0.91 -9.41
C TYR A 307 -17.20 -1.83 -9.78
N TYR A 308 -17.52 -3.07 -10.17
CA TYR A 308 -16.55 -4.05 -10.63
C TYR A 308 -17.01 -4.70 -11.94
N LYS A 309 -16.10 -4.77 -12.91
CA LYS A 309 -16.33 -5.45 -14.18
C LYS A 309 -15.10 -6.28 -14.54
N ASP A 310 -15.34 -7.56 -14.78
CA ASP A 310 -14.35 -8.53 -15.26
C ASP A 310 -14.81 -9.07 -16.62
N ARG A 311 -13.98 -8.91 -17.64
CA ARG A 311 -14.23 -9.42 -18.99
C ARG A 311 -13.01 -10.23 -19.41
N ARG A 312 -12.92 -11.45 -18.89
CA ARG A 312 -11.83 -12.36 -19.24
C ARG A 312 -12.38 -13.46 -20.14
N ASP A 313 -11.69 -13.64 -21.26
CA ASP A 313 -11.92 -14.76 -22.17
C ASP A 313 -11.02 -15.92 -21.75
N GLN A 314 -11.57 -17.11 -21.75
CA GLN A 314 -10.88 -18.38 -21.47
C GLN A 314 -10.51 -19.07 -22.76
#